data_05508452961a3fbf18a8639974b90e45
#
_entry.id   05508452961a3fbf18a8639974b90e45
#
_cell.length_a   1.000
_cell.length_b   1.000
_cell.length_c   1.000
_cell.angle_alpha   90.00
_cell.angle_beta   90.00
_cell.angle_gamma   90.00
#
_symmetry.space_group_name_H-M   'P 1'
#
loop_
_entity.id
_entity.type
_entity.pdbx_description
1 polymer ?
#
loop_
_entity_poly.entity_id
_entity_poly.type
_entity_poly.pdbx_seq_one_letter_code
_entity_poly.pdbx_strand_id
1 'polypeptide(L)'
;MKKIKPAAGDYAPYAEQYVVLVAGDDILEALKTQLKQTATIFSARSERDGNFRYAPEKWSVKEVLGHVADTERIFAYRALRIARGDETPLAGFEQDDYVRAARFADRKLADIVEEYEDVRQSSLALFRSLDEEAWKRRGTASGKSVTVLALAYLIAGHELHHRKIIEERYFPAIPRA
;
A
#
# COMPACT_ATOMS: atom_id res chain seq x y z
N MET A 1 -18.74 -6.86 11.94
CA MET A 1 -18.18 -6.05 13.03
C MET A 1 -17.80 -4.68 12.49
N LYS A 2 -18.27 -3.57 13.05
CA LYS A 2 -17.78 -2.22 12.68
C LYS A 2 -16.32 -2.14 13.15
N LYS A 3 -15.39 -2.04 12.20
CA LYS A 3 -13.98 -1.84 12.51
C LYS A 3 -13.77 -0.34 12.63
N ILE A 4 -13.73 0.14 13.86
CA ILE A 4 -13.45 1.52 14.23
C ILE A 4 -12.07 1.90 13.66
N LYS A 5 -11.89 3.12 13.15
CA LYS A 5 -10.59 3.61 12.70
C LYS A 5 -9.54 3.49 13.81
N PRO A 6 -8.26 3.27 13.47
CA PRO A 6 -7.20 3.28 14.47
C PRO A 6 -7.11 4.66 15.11
N ALA A 7 -6.86 4.67 16.42
CA ALA A 7 -6.72 5.91 17.21
C ALA A 7 -5.29 6.45 17.15
N ALA A 8 -5.12 7.72 17.52
CA ALA A 8 -3.81 8.27 17.79
C ALA A 8 -3.08 7.40 18.82
N GLY A 9 -1.83 7.00 18.54
CA GLY A 9 -1.06 6.04 19.34
C GLY A 9 -1.13 4.58 18.86
N ASP A 10 -2.02 4.25 17.91
CA ASP A 10 -2.01 2.94 17.23
C ASP A 10 -0.98 2.87 16.09
N TYR A 11 -0.40 4.00 15.72
CA TYR A 11 0.62 4.15 14.68
C TYR A 11 1.54 5.34 15.02
N ALA A 12 2.66 5.42 14.31
CA ALA A 12 3.59 6.52 14.46
C ALA A 12 2.99 7.85 13.91
N PRO A 13 3.24 9.03 14.53
CA PRO A 13 2.61 10.29 14.14
C PRO A 13 2.73 10.65 12.65
N TYR A 14 3.86 10.32 12.00
CA TYR A 14 4.05 10.59 10.57
C TYR A 14 3.07 9.81 9.67
N ALA A 15 2.50 8.72 10.16
CA ALA A 15 1.59 7.86 9.41
C ALA A 15 0.14 8.40 9.39
N GLU A 16 -0.18 9.41 10.20
CA GLU A 16 -1.48 10.09 10.21
C GLU A 16 -1.90 10.53 8.81
N GLN A 17 -0.96 11.06 8.02
CA GLN A 17 -1.20 11.50 6.64
C GLN A 17 -1.81 10.42 5.73
N TYR A 18 -1.59 9.15 6.03
CA TYR A 18 -2.17 8.02 5.29
C TYR A 18 -3.51 7.60 5.88
N VAL A 19 -3.59 7.47 7.21
CA VAL A 19 -4.80 7.01 7.90
C VAL A 19 -5.99 7.91 7.62
N VAL A 20 -5.79 9.23 7.58
CA VAL A 20 -6.86 10.20 7.34
C VAL A 20 -7.45 10.11 5.92
N LEU A 21 -6.71 9.57 4.95
CA LEU A 21 -7.19 9.41 3.58
C LEU A 21 -8.26 8.33 3.43
N VAL A 22 -8.29 7.36 4.36
CA VAL A 22 -9.22 6.24 4.28
C VAL A 22 -10.60 6.67 4.76
N ALA A 23 -11.56 6.67 3.84
CA ALA A 23 -12.95 6.98 4.16
C ALA A 23 -13.67 5.78 4.79
N GLY A 24 -14.67 6.06 5.63
CA GLY A 24 -15.51 5.03 6.26
C GLY A 24 -14.81 4.25 7.37
N ASP A 25 -15.53 3.27 7.92
CA ASP A 25 -15.11 2.49 9.08
C ASP A 25 -14.91 1.00 8.74
N ASP A 26 -15.16 0.58 7.51
CA ASP A 26 -14.94 -0.79 7.04
C ASP A 26 -13.68 -0.86 6.17
N ILE A 27 -12.56 -1.19 6.81
CA ILE A 27 -11.28 -1.28 6.14
C ILE A 27 -11.22 -2.39 5.09
N LEU A 28 -11.94 -3.49 5.28
CA LEU A 28 -11.96 -4.59 4.30
C LEU A 28 -12.71 -4.19 3.03
N GLU A 29 -13.82 -3.45 3.16
CA GLU A 29 -14.53 -2.94 1.99
C GLU A 29 -13.74 -1.82 1.31
N ALA A 30 -13.03 -0.98 2.07
CA ALA A 30 -12.13 0.03 1.50
C ALA A 30 -11.04 -0.63 0.63
N LEU A 31 -10.31 -1.62 1.16
CA LEU A 31 -9.27 -2.35 0.44
C LEU A 31 -9.80 -3.07 -0.82
N LYS A 32 -10.99 -3.66 -0.73
CA LYS A 32 -11.65 -4.34 -1.86
C LYS A 32 -12.09 -3.36 -2.95
N THR A 33 -12.59 -2.19 -2.55
CA THR A 33 -12.99 -1.13 -3.49
C THR A 33 -11.77 -0.55 -4.19
N GLN A 34 -10.69 -0.27 -3.43
CA GLN A 34 -9.43 0.24 -3.97
C GLN A 34 -8.80 -0.73 -4.97
N LEU A 35 -8.78 -2.03 -4.69
CA LEU A 35 -8.31 -3.04 -5.64
C LEU A 35 -8.89 -2.83 -7.03
N LYS A 36 -10.22 -2.72 -7.14
CA LYS A 36 -10.89 -2.54 -8.43
C LYS A 36 -10.56 -1.19 -9.08
N GLN A 37 -10.58 -0.13 -8.28
CA GLN A 37 -10.34 1.22 -8.78
C GLN A 37 -8.90 1.38 -9.30
N THR A 38 -7.93 0.95 -8.52
CA THR A 38 -6.50 1.07 -8.87
C THR A 38 -6.16 0.19 -10.05
N ALA A 39 -6.58 -1.08 -10.06
CA ALA A 39 -6.38 -1.95 -11.22
C ALA A 39 -6.98 -1.34 -12.50
N THR A 40 -8.21 -0.82 -12.45
CA THR A 40 -8.86 -0.16 -13.60
C THR A 40 -8.05 1.04 -14.10
N ILE A 41 -7.59 1.89 -13.17
CA ILE A 41 -6.82 3.11 -13.50
C ILE A 41 -5.53 2.77 -14.25
N PHE A 42 -4.78 1.77 -13.77
CA PHE A 42 -3.49 1.42 -14.37
C PHE A 42 -3.63 0.53 -15.60
N SER A 43 -4.62 -0.38 -15.66
CA SER A 43 -4.89 -1.20 -16.86
C SER A 43 -5.34 -0.38 -18.07
N ALA A 44 -5.86 0.82 -17.85
CA ALA A 44 -6.21 1.75 -18.94
C ALA A 44 -5.00 2.51 -19.51
N ARG A 45 -3.77 2.22 -19.07
CA ARG A 45 -2.55 2.95 -19.47
C ARG A 45 -1.69 2.11 -20.40
N SER A 46 -1.00 2.82 -21.29
CA SER A 46 -0.03 2.20 -22.20
C SER A 46 1.31 1.95 -21.51
N GLU A 47 2.16 1.14 -22.14
CA GLU A 47 3.56 0.95 -21.70
C GLU A 47 4.33 2.27 -21.67
N ARG A 48 4.06 3.17 -22.61
CA ARG A 48 4.63 4.52 -22.63
C ARG A 48 4.25 5.30 -21.38
N ASP A 49 2.97 5.25 -20.99
CA ASP A 49 2.48 5.93 -19.78
C ASP A 49 3.10 5.30 -18.54
N GLY A 50 3.25 3.99 -18.52
CA GLY A 50 3.90 3.24 -17.44
C GLY A 50 5.36 3.66 -17.19
N ASN A 51 6.08 4.02 -18.26
CA ASN A 51 7.46 4.47 -18.16
C ASN A 51 7.60 5.99 -17.91
N PHE A 52 6.50 6.73 -17.91
CA PHE A 52 6.52 8.18 -17.75
C PHE A 52 6.95 8.60 -16.34
N ARG A 53 7.78 9.64 -16.26
CA ARG A 53 8.22 10.36 -15.05
C ARG A 53 7.88 11.83 -15.23
N TYR A 54 7.25 12.46 -14.26
CA TYR A 54 6.94 13.89 -14.37
C TYR A 54 8.15 14.82 -14.11
N ALA A 55 9.24 14.26 -13.59
CA ALA A 55 10.55 14.92 -13.46
C ALA A 55 11.67 13.87 -13.43
N PRO A 56 12.92 14.22 -13.80
CA PRO A 56 14.04 13.29 -13.95
C PRO A 56 14.31 12.42 -12.71
N GLU A 57 14.24 13.01 -11.52
CA GLU A 57 14.55 12.35 -10.25
C GLU A 57 13.32 11.66 -9.61
N LYS A 58 12.21 11.56 -10.33
CA LYS A 58 10.99 10.93 -9.81
C LYS A 58 10.84 9.52 -10.36
N TRP A 59 10.19 8.69 -9.58
CA TRP A 59 9.83 7.35 -10.01
C TRP A 59 8.91 7.38 -11.23
N SER A 60 8.97 6.38 -12.08
CA SER A 60 7.99 6.17 -13.13
C SER A 60 6.67 5.67 -12.56
N VAL A 61 5.61 5.71 -13.36
CA VAL A 61 4.31 5.14 -13.00
C VAL A 61 4.44 3.66 -12.59
N LYS A 62 5.25 2.87 -13.33
CA LYS A 62 5.55 1.46 -12.99
C LYS A 62 6.22 1.33 -11.62
N GLU A 63 7.22 2.18 -11.36
CA GLU A 63 7.94 2.15 -10.08
C GLU A 63 7.05 2.54 -8.91
N VAL A 64 6.15 3.50 -9.09
CA VAL A 64 5.17 3.86 -8.05
C VAL A 64 4.23 2.68 -7.77
N LEU A 65 3.66 2.04 -8.81
CA LEU A 65 2.76 0.90 -8.60
C LEU A 65 3.48 -0.29 -7.95
N GLY A 66 4.69 -0.59 -8.42
CA GLY A 66 5.52 -1.65 -7.83
C GLY A 66 5.88 -1.37 -6.37
N HIS A 67 6.22 -0.11 -6.03
CA HIS A 67 6.44 0.31 -4.66
C HIS A 67 5.19 0.14 -3.78
N VAL A 68 4.01 0.44 -4.30
CA VAL A 68 2.75 0.20 -3.57
C VAL A 68 2.59 -1.28 -3.25
N ALA A 69 2.83 -2.17 -4.23
CA ALA A 69 2.74 -3.62 -4.03
C ALA A 69 3.77 -4.14 -3.01
N ASP A 70 5.03 -3.70 -3.11
CA ASP A 70 6.10 -4.12 -2.17
C ASP A 70 5.83 -3.61 -0.75
N THR A 71 5.40 -2.37 -0.59
CA THR A 71 5.05 -1.81 0.71
C THR A 71 3.87 -2.56 1.34
N GLU A 72 2.87 -2.95 0.55
CA GLU A 72 1.75 -3.76 1.02
C GLU A 72 2.21 -5.14 1.50
N ARG A 73 3.11 -5.83 0.79
CA ARG A 73 3.72 -7.08 1.24
C ARG A 73 4.38 -6.94 2.60
N ILE A 74 5.17 -5.88 2.79
CA ILE A 74 5.87 -5.60 4.05
C ILE A 74 4.86 -5.34 5.16
N PHE A 75 3.85 -4.54 4.92
CA PHE A 75 2.84 -4.23 5.94
C PHE A 75 1.95 -5.44 6.25
N ALA A 76 1.59 -6.25 5.25
CA ALA A 76 0.84 -7.49 5.45
C ALA A 76 1.66 -8.54 6.22
N TYR A 77 2.96 -8.68 5.94
CA TYR A 77 3.87 -9.52 6.72
C TYR A 77 3.95 -9.07 8.18
N ARG A 78 4.09 -7.76 8.42
CA ARG A 78 4.08 -7.20 9.78
C ARG A 78 2.76 -7.48 10.49
N ALA A 79 1.64 -7.28 9.81
CA ALA A 79 0.31 -7.58 10.33
C ALA A 79 0.16 -9.07 10.69
N LEU A 80 0.64 -9.98 9.85
CA LEU A 80 0.64 -11.42 10.11
C LEU A 80 1.41 -11.76 11.39
N ARG A 81 2.67 -11.27 11.50
CA ARG A 81 3.53 -11.52 12.67
C ARG A 81 2.86 -11.07 13.97
N ILE A 82 2.43 -9.81 13.99
CA ILE A 82 1.78 -9.21 15.17
C ILE A 82 0.45 -9.92 15.47
N ALA A 83 -0.36 -10.22 14.44
CA ALA A 83 -1.63 -10.93 14.61
C ALA A 83 -1.45 -12.35 15.20
N ARG A 84 -0.30 -12.98 15.01
CA ARG A 84 0.04 -14.29 15.62
C ARG A 84 0.71 -14.18 16.97
N GLY A 85 0.83 -12.96 17.55
CA GLY A 85 1.42 -12.73 18.87
C GLY A 85 2.95 -12.72 18.87
N ASP A 86 3.57 -12.52 17.72
CA ASP A 86 5.03 -12.37 17.64
C ASP A 86 5.43 -10.97 18.09
N GLU A 87 6.19 -10.89 19.18
CA GLU A 87 6.65 -9.66 19.80
C GLU A 87 8.02 -9.19 19.30
N THR A 88 8.67 -9.97 18.40
CA THR A 88 9.97 -9.61 17.83
C THR A 88 9.89 -8.28 17.08
N PRO A 89 10.74 -7.29 17.40
CA PRO A 89 10.77 -6.04 16.65
C PRO A 89 11.08 -6.27 15.16
N LEU A 90 10.25 -5.70 14.28
CA LEU A 90 10.39 -5.86 12.84
C LEU A 90 11.17 -4.68 12.26
N ALA A 91 12.15 -5.00 11.41
CA ALA A 91 13.03 -4.02 10.79
C ALA A 91 12.30 -3.02 9.88
N GLY A 92 12.91 -1.84 9.68
CA GLY A 92 12.57 -0.91 8.60
C GLY A 92 13.11 -1.36 7.25
N PHE A 93 12.79 -0.59 6.22
CA PHE A 93 13.35 -0.74 4.88
C PHE A 93 13.48 0.63 4.22
N GLU A 94 14.41 0.72 3.26
CA GLU A 94 14.63 1.94 2.48
C GLU A 94 13.96 1.79 1.10
N GLN A 95 12.88 2.52 0.91
CA GLN A 95 12.01 2.39 -0.27
C GLN A 95 12.74 2.66 -1.60
N ASP A 96 13.66 3.62 -1.62
CA ASP A 96 14.40 3.96 -2.85
C ASP A 96 15.36 2.84 -3.27
N ASP A 97 15.95 2.12 -2.31
CA ASP A 97 16.79 0.96 -2.58
C ASP A 97 15.97 -0.21 -3.13
N TYR A 98 14.77 -0.42 -2.59
CA TYR A 98 13.85 -1.45 -3.07
C TYR A 98 13.39 -1.16 -4.51
N VAL A 99 12.95 0.06 -4.80
CA VAL A 99 12.54 0.45 -6.15
C VAL A 99 13.69 0.31 -7.15
N ARG A 100 14.91 0.71 -6.76
CA ARG A 100 16.10 0.58 -7.61
C ARG A 100 16.43 -0.88 -7.88
N ALA A 101 16.38 -1.74 -6.87
CA ALA A 101 16.71 -3.16 -6.98
C ALA A 101 15.65 -3.96 -7.76
N ALA A 102 14.37 -3.58 -7.66
CA ALA A 102 13.25 -4.28 -8.29
C ALA A 102 13.20 -4.16 -9.81
N ARG A 103 13.86 -3.16 -10.41
CA ARG A 103 13.93 -2.96 -11.86
C ARG A 103 12.56 -2.96 -12.55
N PHE A 104 11.58 -2.29 -11.96
CA PHE A 104 10.20 -2.24 -12.49
C PHE A 104 10.13 -1.71 -13.93
N ALA A 105 11.08 -0.87 -14.34
CA ALA A 105 11.16 -0.36 -15.72
C ALA A 105 11.33 -1.46 -16.78
N ASP A 106 11.94 -2.60 -16.41
CA ASP A 106 12.20 -3.73 -17.31
C ASP A 106 10.98 -4.67 -17.44
N ARG A 107 9.93 -4.42 -16.66
CA ARG A 107 8.72 -5.25 -16.61
C ARG A 107 7.60 -4.60 -17.42
N LYS A 108 6.63 -5.38 -17.87
CA LYS A 108 5.41 -4.84 -18.47
C LYS A 108 4.51 -4.24 -17.40
N LEU A 109 3.83 -3.15 -17.72
CA LEU A 109 2.87 -2.54 -16.81
C LEU A 109 1.75 -3.51 -16.42
N ALA A 110 1.27 -4.30 -17.38
CA ALA A 110 0.23 -5.30 -17.12
C ALA A 110 0.66 -6.34 -16.06
N ASP A 111 1.91 -6.81 -16.11
CA ASP A 111 2.43 -7.79 -15.14
C ASP A 111 2.54 -7.18 -13.72
N ILE A 112 2.84 -5.88 -13.62
CA ILE A 112 2.89 -5.17 -12.33
C ILE A 112 1.47 -4.93 -11.79
N VAL A 113 0.49 -4.68 -12.65
CA VAL A 113 -0.93 -4.57 -12.26
C VAL A 113 -1.43 -5.90 -11.72
N GLU A 114 -1.18 -7.01 -12.42
CA GLU A 114 -1.55 -8.36 -11.97
C GLU A 114 -0.92 -8.68 -10.61
N GLU A 115 0.37 -8.40 -10.44
CA GLU A 115 1.07 -8.55 -9.17
C GLU A 115 0.44 -7.75 -8.03
N TYR A 116 0.07 -6.48 -8.28
CA TYR A 116 -0.64 -5.66 -7.31
C TYR A 116 -1.99 -6.29 -6.91
N GLU A 117 -2.74 -6.81 -7.89
CA GLU A 117 -4.02 -7.47 -7.62
C GLU A 117 -3.84 -8.71 -6.73
N ASP A 118 -2.85 -9.56 -7.04
CA ASP A 118 -2.54 -10.77 -6.26
C ASP A 118 -2.11 -10.45 -4.84
N VAL A 119 -1.25 -9.43 -4.65
CA VAL A 119 -0.83 -8.96 -3.32
C VAL A 119 -2.03 -8.50 -2.51
N ARG A 120 -2.91 -7.68 -3.09
CA ARG A 120 -4.12 -7.21 -2.42
C ARG A 120 -5.08 -8.34 -2.09
N GLN A 121 -5.27 -9.33 -2.98
CA GLN A 121 -6.09 -10.51 -2.71
C GLN A 121 -5.53 -11.32 -1.52
N SER A 122 -4.20 -11.50 -1.47
CA SER A 122 -3.53 -12.15 -0.35
C SER A 122 -3.73 -11.39 0.95
N SER A 123 -3.56 -10.07 0.94
CA SER A 123 -3.79 -9.20 2.11
C SER A 123 -5.24 -9.28 2.60
N LEU A 124 -6.20 -9.24 1.69
CA LEU A 124 -7.62 -9.39 2.02
C LEU A 124 -7.93 -10.76 2.63
N ALA A 125 -7.32 -11.84 2.13
CA ALA A 125 -7.48 -13.18 2.71
C ALA A 125 -6.93 -13.24 4.14
N LEU A 126 -5.74 -12.66 4.38
CA LEU A 126 -5.15 -12.54 5.72
C LEU A 126 -6.10 -11.80 6.66
N PHE A 127 -6.48 -10.58 6.32
CA PHE A 127 -7.26 -9.72 7.21
C PHE A 127 -8.67 -10.28 7.51
N ARG A 128 -9.30 -10.98 6.54
CA ARG A 128 -10.58 -11.67 6.76
C ARG A 128 -10.49 -12.83 7.75
N SER A 129 -9.33 -13.46 7.87
CA SER A 129 -9.11 -14.60 8.77
C SER A 129 -8.90 -14.21 10.23
N LEU A 130 -8.73 -12.91 10.53
CA LEU A 130 -8.40 -12.42 11.86
C LEU A 130 -9.64 -12.28 12.73
N ASP A 131 -9.55 -12.77 13.98
CA ASP A 131 -10.51 -12.50 15.03
C ASP A 131 -10.33 -11.09 15.64
N GLU A 132 -11.24 -10.71 16.52
CA GLU A 132 -11.23 -9.38 17.15
C GLU A 132 -9.96 -9.09 17.95
N GLU A 133 -9.41 -10.09 18.64
CA GLU A 133 -8.22 -9.93 19.45
C GLU A 133 -6.99 -9.74 18.59
N ALA A 134 -6.88 -10.48 17.48
CA ALA A 134 -5.79 -10.32 16.52
C ALA A 134 -5.76 -8.91 15.92
N TRP A 135 -6.91 -8.32 15.61
CA TRP A 135 -7.01 -6.95 15.09
C TRP A 135 -6.47 -5.90 16.07
N LYS A 136 -6.61 -6.12 17.38
CA LYS A 136 -6.17 -5.18 18.43
C LYS A 136 -4.71 -5.37 18.81
N ARG A 137 -4.08 -6.49 18.43
CA ARG A 137 -2.70 -6.78 18.82
C ARG A 137 -1.76 -5.71 18.31
N ARG A 138 -0.75 -5.46 19.15
CA ARG A 138 0.24 -4.42 18.97
C ARG A 138 1.64 -5.04 18.92
N GLY A 139 2.50 -4.51 18.07
CA GLY A 139 3.90 -4.88 17.98
C GLY A 139 4.78 -3.67 17.66
N THR A 140 6.05 -3.94 17.37
CA THR A 140 7.03 -2.91 17.00
C THR A 140 7.48 -3.12 15.57
N ALA A 141 7.36 -2.09 14.72
CA ALA A 141 7.88 -2.09 13.36
C ALA A 141 8.61 -0.76 13.06
N SER A 142 9.78 -0.84 12.44
CA SER A 142 10.65 0.33 12.19
C SER A 142 10.89 1.16 13.46
N GLY A 143 11.07 0.50 14.61
CA GLY A 143 11.27 1.15 15.92
C GLY A 143 10.05 1.87 16.50
N LYS A 144 8.86 1.69 15.93
CA LYS A 144 7.62 2.34 16.37
C LYS A 144 6.54 1.31 16.68
N SER A 145 5.70 1.64 17.66
CA SER A 145 4.54 0.84 18.02
C SER A 145 3.46 0.94 16.93
N VAL A 146 2.84 -0.19 16.57
CA VAL A 146 1.77 -0.25 15.58
C VAL A 146 0.81 -1.40 15.89
N THR A 147 -0.50 -1.19 15.65
CA THR A 147 -1.51 -2.25 15.74
C THR A 147 -1.75 -2.91 14.38
N VAL A 148 -2.29 -4.13 14.39
CA VAL A 148 -2.73 -4.82 13.18
C VAL A 148 -3.77 -3.99 12.41
N LEU A 149 -4.72 -3.38 13.12
CA LEU A 149 -5.71 -2.47 12.53
C LEU A 149 -5.04 -1.30 11.83
N ALA A 150 -4.07 -0.65 12.48
CA ALA A 150 -3.34 0.46 11.88
C ALA A 150 -2.59 0.04 10.62
N LEU A 151 -1.96 -1.15 10.61
CA LEU A 151 -1.28 -1.66 9.39
C LEU A 151 -2.23 -1.82 8.21
N ALA A 152 -3.46 -2.30 8.42
CA ALA A 152 -4.46 -2.38 7.34
C ALA A 152 -4.84 -0.98 6.82
N TYR A 153 -5.01 0.01 7.70
CA TYR A 153 -5.26 1.40 7.31
C TYR A 153 -4.05 2.05 6.63
N LEU A 154 -2.83 1.69 7.04
CA LEU A 154 -1.62 2.15 6.36
C LEU A 154 -1.50 1.60 4.94
N ILE A 155 -1.86 0.34 4.71
CA ILE A 155 -1.92 -0.23 3.35
C ILE A 155 -2.89 0.59 2.49
N ALA A 156 -4.12 0.78 2.96
CA ALA A 156 -5.14 1.52 2.21
C ALA A 156 -4.75 2.99 1.98
N GLY A 157 -4.28 3.67 3.02
CA GLY A 157 -3.94 5.09 2.94
C GLY A 157 -2.68 5.38 2.13
N HIS A 158 -1.69 4.50 2.20
CA HIS A 158 -0.47 4.59 1.40
C HIS A 158 -0.78 4.47 -0.10
N GLU A 159 -1.61 3.52 -0.49
CA GLU A 159 -2.09 3.41 -1.87
C GLU A 159 -2.83 4.66 -2.31
N LEU A 160 -3.79 5.17 -1.50
CA LEU A 160 -4.52 6.40 -1.83
C LEU A 160 -3.60 7.59 -2.00
N HIS A 161 -2.57 7.72 -1.17
CA HIS A 161 -1.56 8.76 -1.29
C HIS A 161 -0.85 8.71 -2.63
N HIS A 162 -0.33 7.54 -3.00
CA HIS A 162 0.39 7.37 -4.26
C HIS A 162 -0.54 7.49 -5.49
N ARG A 163 -1.76 6.96 -5.42
CA ARG A 163 -2.76 7.12 -6.47
C ARG A 163 -3.09 8.60 -6.70
N LYS A 164 -3.29 9.36 -5.64
CA LYS A 164 -3.51 10.82 -5.74
C LYS A 164 -2.35 11.52 -6.45
N ILE A 165 -1.11 11.20 -6.11
CA ILE A 165 0.07 11.77 -6.78
C ILE A 165 0.08 11.39 -8.26
N ILE A 166 -0.21 10.14 -8.62
CA ILE A 166 -0.30 9.67 -10.01
C ILE A 166 -1.37 10.45 -10.78
N GLU A 167 -2.57 10.57 -10.23
CA GLU A 167 -3.71 11.26 -10.85
C GLU A 167 -3.49 12.77 -11.00
N GLU A 168 -2.85 13.41 -10.03
CA GLU A 168 -2.67 14.86 -10.01
C GLU A 168 -1.41 15.34 -10.75
N ARG A 169 -0.33 14.55 -10.77
CA ARG A 169 0.97 14.99 -11.28
C ARG A 169 1.45 14.24 -12.51
N TYR A 170 1.19 12.92 -12.61
CA TYR A 170 1.67 12.12 -13.74
C TYR A 170 0.71 12.18 -14.91
N PHE A 171 -0.54 11.78 -14.71
CA PHE A 171 -1.49 11.65 -15.82
C PHE A 171 -1.75 12.96 -16.57
N PRO A 172 -1.87 14.13 -15.91
CA PRO A 172 -2.03 15.39 -16.65
C PRO A 172 -0.79 15.80 -17.46
N ALA A 173 0.39 15.33 -17.04
CA ALA A 173 1.66 15.66 -17.68
C ALA A 173 2.08 14.68 -18.80
N ILE A 174 1.38 13.54 -18.95
CA ILE A 174 1.63 12.60 -20.04
C ILE A 174 1.24 13.26 -21.37
N PRO A 175 2.18 13.38 -22.34
CA PRO A 175 1.86 13.97 -23.64
C PRO A 175 0.76 13.19 -24.36
N ARG A 176 -0.25 13.89 -24.82
CA ARG A 176 -1.28 13.27 -25.68
C ARG A 176 -0.60 12.80 -26.98
N ALA A 177 -0.98 11.59 -27.42
CA ALA A 177 -0.49 11.01 -28.68
C ALA A 177 -1.06 11.77 -29.87
#